data_094b8afb16c4d9e998cdd8157b31438d
#
_entry.id   094b8afb16c4d9e998cdd8157b31438d
#
_cell.length_a   1.000
_cell.length_b   1.000
_cell.length_c   1.000
_cell.angle_alpha   90.00
_cell.angle_beta   90.00
_cell.angle_gamma   90.00
#
_symmetry.space_group_name_H-M   'P 1'
#
loop_
_entity.id
_entity.type
_entity.pdbx_description
1 polymer ?
#
loop_
_entity_poly.entity_id
_entity_poly.type
_entity_poly.pdbx_seq_one_letter_code
_entity_poly.pdbx_strand_id
1 'polypeptide(L)'
;MPTLTIGSPFEGENARIFSRRDFDTISKLIYRESGNVLPLGKAMLVYSRLARRLRDRNVETFSDYISLIQKDDLERRTAVALLTTNHTYFYREDHHFDHFRDHLRDDLIRRAKGRETIRFWSAGCSSGEEVYSLAFTLLGPERSTGLQLAQQPFAFLASGLTDSVLETGRAAIYPKVALAPVPAPLRN
;
A
#
# COMPACT_ATOMS: atom_id res chain seq x y z
N MET A 1 -24.72 14.62 22.77
CA MET A 1 -24.82 13.47 21.85
C MET A 1 -24.19 12.29 22.56
N PRO A 2 -24.89 11.16 22.82
CA PRO A 2 -24.28 10.01 23.45
C PRO A 2 -23.25 9.39 22.52
N THR A 3 -22.01 9.30 22.98
CA THR A 3 -20.93 8.57 22.32
C THR A 3 -21.32 7.09 22.34
N LEU A 4 -21.61 6.52 21.18
CA LEU A 4 -21.76 5.08 21.04
C LEU A 4 -20.45 4.42 21.47
N THR A 5 -20.42 3.91 22.69
CA THR A 5 -19.34 3.04 23.16
C THR A 5 -19.50 1.73 22.38
N ILE A 6 -18.74 1.59 21.30
CA ILE A 6 -18.60 0.31 20.61
C ILE A 6 -17.96 -0.64 21.63
N GLY A 7 -18.71 -1.63 22.09
CA GLY A 7 -18.26 -2.61 23.08
C GLY A 7 -16.95 -3.26 22.66
N SER A 8 -16.16 -3.71 23.62
CA SER A 8 -14.92 -4.46 23.37
C SER A 8 -15.21 -5.68 22.50
N PRO A 9 -14.41 -5.98 21.45
CA PRO A 9 -14.60 -7.18 20.64
C PRO A 9 -14.36 -8.47 21.42
N PHE A 10 -13.89 -8.35 22.67
CA PHE A 10 -13.62 -9.47 23.59
C PHE A 10 -14.72 -9.67 24.62
N GLU A 11 -15.90 -9.05 24.44
CA GLU A 11 -17.03 -9.12 25.36
C GLU A 11 -18.28 -9.67 24.66
N GLY A 12 -19.22 -10.23 25.44
CA GLY A 12 -20.46 -10.79 24.94
C GLY A 12 -20.27 -11.99 24.02
N GLU A 13 -21.12 -12.12 23.00
CA GLU A 13 -21.07 -13.22 22.03
C GLU A 13 -19.78 -13.22 21.20
N ASN A 14 -19.20 -12.05 20.96
CA ASN A 14 -17.96 -11.93 20.21
C ASN A 14 -16.77 -12.57 20.94
N ALA A 15 -16.76 -12.58 22.28
CA ALA A 15 -15.70 -13.19 23.07
C ALA A 15 -15.54 -14.70 22.84
N ARG A 16 -16.59 -15.38 22.38
CA ARG A 16 -16.54 -16.80 22.01
C ARG A 16 -15.85 -17.06 20.66
N ILE A 17 -15.89 -16.05 19.79
CA ILE A 17 -15.38 -16.14 18.42
C ILE A 17 -13.99 -15.54 18.34
N PHE A 18 -13.72 -14.42 19.07
CA PHE A 18 -12.47 -13.65 19.01
C PHE A 18 -11.96 -13.32 20.41
N SER A 19 -10.87 -13.92 20.80
CA SER A 19 -10.23 -13.71 22.12
C SER A 19 -9.07 -12.71 22.04
N ARG A 20 -8.66 -12.19 23.18
CA ARG A 20 -7.43 -11.39 23.29
C ARG A 20 -6.21 -12.15 22.78
N ARG A 21 -6.11 -13.45 23.04
CA ARG A 21 -5.01 -14.29 22.56
C ARG A 21 -4.99 -14.39 21.04
N ASP A 22 -6.15 -14.46 20.40
CA ASP A 22 -6.25 -14.46 18.93
C ASP A 22 -5.75 -13.14 18.37
N PHE A 23 -6.16 -12.00 18.95
CA PHE A 23 -5.64 -10.69 18.55
C PHE A 23 -4.12 -10.59 18.68
N ASP A 24 -3.55 -11.02 19.81
CA ASP A 24 -2.10 -10.96 20.04
C ASP A 24 -1.35 -11.86 19.03
N THR A 25 -1.93 -13.02 18.67
CA THR A 25 -1.35 -13.92 17.68
C THR A 25 -1.39 -13.31 16.27
N ILE A 26 -2.52 -12.72 15.88
CA ILE A 26 -2.67 -12.01 14.61
C ILE A 26 -1.72 -10.81 14.56
N SER A 27 -1.61 -10.03 15.62
CA SER A 27 -0.72 -8.87 15.69
C SER A 27 0.75 -9.27 15.48
N LYS A 28 1.19 -10.36 16.08
CA LYS A 28 2.54 -10.91 15.89
C LYS A 28 2.76 -11.38 14.45
N LEU A 29 1.76 -12.03 13.86
CA LEU A 29 1.82 -12.44 12.45
C LEU A 29 1.98 -11.22 11.54
N ILE A 30 1.13 -10.21 11.70
CA ILE A 30 1.16 -8.99 10.89
C ILE A 30 2.51 -8.28 11.04
N TYR A 31 3.03 -8.17 12.26
CA TYR A 31 4.36 -7.58 12.47
C TYR A 31 5.45 -8.33 11.72
N ARG A 32 5.44 -9.66 11.78
CA ARG A 32 6.43 -10.50 11.10
C ARG A 32 6.35 -10.37 9.57
N GLU A 33 5.15 -10.32 9.02
CA GLU A 33 4.93 -10.31 7.56
C GLU A 33 5.07 -8.89 6.95
N SER A 34 4.78 -7.83 7.72
CA SER A 34 4.70 -6.47 7.17
C SER A 34 5.48 -5.40 7.95
N GLY A 35 6.00 -5.73 9.13
CA GLY A 35 6.58 -4.73 10.03
C GLY A 35 5.56 -3.84 10.75
N ASN A 36 4.26 -3.97 10.44
CA ASN A 36 3.22 -3.12 11.02
C ASN A 36 2.86 -3.56 12.44
N VAL A 37 2.81 -2.60 13.35
CA VAL A 37 2.34 -2.80 14.73
C VAL A 37 0.84 -2.55 14.80
N LEU A 38 0.09 -3.54 15.27
CA LEU A 38 -1.34 -3.40 15.56
C LEU A 38 -1.53 -3.19 17.08
N PRO A 39 -1.79 -1.94 17.53
CA PRO A 39 -2.10 -1.68 18.93
C PRO A 39 -3.47 -2.25 19.28
N LEU A 40 -3.70 -2.55 20.57
CA LEU A 40 -4.94 -3.15 21.05
C LEU A 40 -6.21 -2.38 20.62
N GLY A 41 -6.13 -1.06 20.55
CA GLY A 41 -7.25 -0.23 20.06
C GLY A 41 -7.69 -0.54 18.62
N LYS A 42 -6.93 -1.35 17.87
CA LYS A 42 -7.29 -1.84 16.54
C LYS A 42 -8.00 -3.20 16.54
N ALA A 43 -8.32 -3.76 17.70
CA ALA A 43 -8.94 -5.09 17.81
C ALA A 43 -10.28 -5.18 17.04
N MET A 44 -11.13 -4.16 17.12
CA MET A 44 -12.38 -4.10 16.33
C MET A 44 -12.12 -4.04 14.83
N LEU A 45 -11.08 -3.37 14.40
CA LEU A 45 -10.68 -3.33 12.98
C LEU A 45 -10.26 -4.73 12.51
N VAL A 46 -9.45 -5.44 13.30
CA VAL A 46 -9.03 -6.83 13.01
C VAL A 46 -10.27 -7.71 12.91
N TYR A 47 -11.15 -7.66 13.90
CA TYR A 47 -12.41 -8.41 13.91
C TYR A 47 -13.24 -8.12 12.65
N SER A 48 -13.55 -6.88 12.37
CA SER A 48 -14.43 -6.49 11.27
C SER A 48 -13.87 -6.87 9.90
N ARG A 49 -12.56 -6.74 9.70
CA ARG A 49 -11.90 -7.06 8.42
C ARG A 49 -11.78 -8.56 8.17
N LEU A 50 -11.53 -9.36 9.22
CA LEU A 50 -11.34 -10.80 9.06
C LEU A 50 -12.63 -11.61 9.25
N ALA A 51 -13.66 -11.11 9.93
CA ALA A 51 -14.90 -11.85 10.17
C ALA A 51 -15.58 -12.35 8.87
N ARG A 52 -15.45 -11.59 7.78
CA ARG A 52 -15.92 -12.04 6.47
C ARG A 52 -15.14 -13.25 5.98
N ARG A 53 -13.82 -13.27 6.17
CA ARG A 53 -12.95 -14.38 5.74
C ARG A 53 -13.25 -15.68 6.47
N LEU A 54 -13.58 -15.57 7.79
CA LEU A 54 -14.01 -16.74 8.54
C LEU A 54 -15.22 -17.40 7.85
N ARG A 55 -16.23 -16.60 7.49
CA ARG A 55 -17.42 -17.09 6.78
C ARG A 55 -17.07 -17.69 5.40
N ASP A 56 -16.28 -16.98 4.62
CA ASP A 56 -15.88 -17.41 3.26
C ASP A 56 -15.09 -18.73 3.29
N ARG A 57 -14.39 -19.00 4.39
CA ARG A 57 -13.57 -20.20 4.59
C ARG A 57 -14.27 -21.27 5.44
N ASN A 58 -15.52 -21.06 5.85
CA ASN A 58 -16.32 -21.95 6.69
C ASN A 58 -15.60 -22.34 8.00
N VAL A 59 -14.98 -21.36 8.66
CA VAL A 59 -14.40 -21.51 10.00
C VAL A 59 -15.19 -20.71 11.02
N GLU A 60 -15.37 -21.24 12.21
CA GLU A 60 -16.27 -20.66 13.21
C GLU A 60 -15.57 -19.65 14.12
N THR A 61 -14.28 -19.86 14.41
CA THR A 61 -13.54 -19.05 15.37
C THR A 61 -12.27 -18.45 14.76
N PHE A 62 -11.79 -17.36 15.36
CA PHE A 62 -10.48 -16.79 14.96
C PHE A 62 -9.32 -17.73 15.27
N SER A 63 -9.42 -18.58 16.29
CA SER A 63 -8.43 -19.60 16.59
C SER A 63 -8.29 -20.62 15.45
N ASP A 64 -9.42 -21.05 14.87
CA ASP A 64 -9.43 -21.95 13.71
C ASP A 64 -8.88 -21.23 12.47
N TYR A 65 -9.26 -19.97 12.28
CA TYR A 65 -8.74 -19.16 11.19
C TYR A 65 -7.22 -18.92 11.29
N ILE A 66 -6.69 -18.69 12.50
CA ILE A 66 -5.24 -18.61 12.74
C ILE A 66 -4.56 -19.92 12.34
N SER A 67 -5.15 -21.04 12.72
CA SER A 67 -4.62 -22.36 12.35
C SER A 67 -4.63 -22.59 10.83
N LEU A 68 -5.63 -22.06 10.13
CA LEU A 68 -5.72 -22.09 8.68
C LEU A 68 -4.61 -21.25 8.03
N ILE A 69 -4.46 -19.96 8.40
CA ILE A 69 -3.46 -19.05 7.80
C ILE A 69 -2.01 -19.43 8.12
N GLN A 70 -1.78 -20.28 9.13
CA GLN A 70 -0.46 -20.84 9.39
C GLN A 70 -0.06 -21.92 8.37
N LYS A 71 -1.04 -22.57 7.73
CA LYS A 71 -0.85 -23.70 6.80
C LYS A 71 -1.10 -23.31 5.34
N ASP A 72 -1.93 -22.29 5.10
CA ASP A 72 -2.32 -21.81 3.78
C ASP A 72 -1.68 -20.44 3.53
N ASP A 73 -0.62 -20.43 2.74
CA ASP A 73 0.14 -19.22 2.41
C ASP A 73 -0.68 -18.17 1.64
N LEU A 74 -1.60 -18.62 0.78
CA LEU A 74 -2.46 -17.72 0.02
C LEU A 74 -3.46 -17.02 0.94
N GLU A 75 -4.07 -17.75 1.85
CA GLU A 75 -4.98 -17.16 2.83
C GLU A 75 -4.23 -16.26 3.82
N ARG A 76 -3.01 -16.61 4.21
CA ARG A 76 -2.16 -15.76 5.04
C ARG A 76 -1.88 -14.41 4.36
N ARG A 77 -1.49 -14.40 3.08
CA ARG A 77 -1.29 -13.16 2.31
C ARG A 77 -2.56 -12.35 2.21
N THR A 78 -3.71 -13.00 2.02
CA THR A 78 -5.03 -12.35 2.01
C THR A 78 -5.31 -11.66 3.35
N ALA A 79 -5.08 -12.34 4.47
CA ALA A 79 -5.27 -11.78 5.81
C ALA A 79 -4.34 -10.57 6.06
N VAL A 80 -3.07 -10.66 5.64
CA VAL A 80 -2.11 -9.54 5.71
C VAL A 80 -2.60 -8.37 4.88
N ALA A 81 -3.02 -8.61 3.64
CA ALA A 81 -3.54 -7.57 2.74
C ALA A 81 -4.75 -6.84 3.33
N LEU A 82 -5.67 -7.57 3.97
CA LEU A 82 -6.85 -6.99 4.62
C LEU A 82 -6.50 -6.16 5.86
N LEU A 83 -5.43 -6.49 6.57
CA LEU A 83 -5.03 -5.80 7.79
C LEU A 83 -4.00 -4.69 7.56
N THR A 84 -3.41 -4.61 6.37
CA THR A 84 -2.56 -3.49 5.96
C THR A 84 -3.38 -2.38 5.31
N THR A 85 -2.87 -1.16 5.36
CA THR A 85 -3.53 0.00 4.76
C THR A 85 -2.88 0.30 3.42
N ASN A 86 -3.66 0.16 2.34
CA ASN A 86 -3.20 0.42 0.98
C ASN A 86 -3.66 1.79 0.45
N HIS A 87 -3.96 2.75 1.35
CA HIS A 87 -4.42 4.08 0.94
C HIS A 87 -3.28 4.88 0.32
N THR A 88 -3.42 5.21 -0.94
CA THR A 88 -2.46 6.00 -1.71
C THR A 88 -3.19 6.90 -2.72
N TYR A 89 -2.54 7.95 -3.18
CA TYR A 89 -3.00 8.81 -4.26
C TYR A 89 -1.80 9.52 -4.90
N PHE A 90 -1.97 10.00 -6.12
CA PHE A 90 -0.93 10.73 -6.83
C PHE A 90 -0.48 11.96 -6.05
N TYR A 91 0.83 12.20 -6.02
CA TYR A 91 1.45 13.34 -5.30
C TYR A 91 1.11 13.40 -3.80
N ARG A 92 0.86 12.25 -3.17
CA ARG A 92 0.77 12.17 -1.71
C ARG A 92 2.08 12.66 -1.10
N GLU A 93 1.99 13.56 -0.09
CA GLU A 93 3.16 14.23 0.49
C GLU A 93 3.97 14.99 -0.59
N ASP A 94 3.30 15.88 -1.31
CA ASP A 94 3.76 16.60 -2.50
C ASP A 94 5.13 17.26 -2.34
N HIS A 95 5.46 17.72 -1.12
CA HIS A 95 6.76 18.28 -0.79
C HIS A 95 7.94 17.34 -1.11
N HIS A 96 7.76 16.01 -1.14
CA HIS A 96 8.80 15.07 -1.55
C HIS A 96 9.11 15.20 -3.04
N PHE A 97 8.07 15.39 -3.87
CA PHE A 97 8.22 15.56 -5.31
C PHE A 97 8.76 16.95 -5.65
N ASP A 98 8.40 17.98 -4.88
CA ASP A 98 9.01 19.32 -4.99
C ASP A 98 10.50 19.27 -4.66
N HIS A 99 10.88 18.64 -3.54
CA HIS A 99 12.29 18.45 -3.20
C HIS A 99 13.05 17.69 -4.28
N PHE A 100 12.46 16.61 -4.80
CA PHE A 100 13.06 15.85 -5.91
C PHE A 100 13.26 16.73 -7.15
N ARG A 101 12.26 17.51 -7.56
CA ARG A 101 12.31 18.40 -8.71
C ARG A 101 13.39 19.46 -8.55
N ASP A 102 13.45 20.09 -7.39
CA ASP A 102 14.24 21.31 -7.18
C ASP A 102 15.72 21.00 -6.85
N HIS A 103 16.01 19.82 -6.30
CA HIS A 103 17.36 19.51 -5.80
C HIS A 103 18.03 18.29 -6.43
N LEU A 104 17.27 17.34 -6.99
CA LEU A 104 17.83 16.07 -7.44
C LEU A 104 17.69 15.84 -8.94
N ARG A 105 16.60 16.27 -9.52
CA ARG A 105 16.19 15.93 -10.87
C ARG A 105 17.27 16.24 -11.93
N ASP A 106 17.80 17.44 -11.92
CA ASP A 106 18.73 17.89 -12.96
C ASP A 106 20.08 17.18 -12.90
N ASP A 107 20.57 16.88 -11.69
CA ASP A 107 21.76 16.08 -11.50
C ASP A 107 21.56 14.65 -12.02
N LEU A 108 20.43 14.00 -11.66
CA LEU A 108 20.12 12.65 -12.12
C LEU A 108 19.95 12.56 -13.64
N ILE A 109 19.33 13.57 -14.26
CA ILE A 109 19.22 13.67 -15.72
C ILE A 109 20.62 13.80 -16.36
N ARG A 110 21.48 14.63 -15.82
CA ARG A 110 22.84 14.82 -16.33
C ARG A 110 23.63 13.50 -16.26
N ARG A 111 23.55 12.79 -15.14
CA ARG A 111 24.20 11.48 -14.93
C ARG A 111 23.66 10.44 -15.91
N ALA A 112 22.33 10.38 -16.09
CA ALA A 112 21.70 9.47 -17.04
C ALA A 112 22.15 9.73 -18.50
N LYS A 113 22.23 11.01 -18.91
CA LYS A 113 22.78 11.40 -20.21
C LYS A 113 24.25 10.99 -20.37
N GLY A 114 25.00 10.90 -19.27
CA GLY A 114 26.35 10.32 -19.20
C GLY A 114 26.36 8.78 -19.22
N ARG A 115 25.21 8.12 -19.50
CA ARG A 115 25.01 6.67 -19.54
C ARG A 115 25.08 5.96 -18.18
N GLU A 116 24.96 6.69 -17.09
CA GLU A 116 24.79 6.08 -15.77
C GLU A 116 23.35 5.58 -15.62
N THR A 117 23.18 4.33 -15.16
CA THR A 117 21.84 3.82 -14.84
C THR A 117 21.35 4.38 -13.49
N ILE A 118 20.33 5.20 -13.54
CA ILE A 118 19.68 5.76 -12.34
C ILE A 118 18.56 4.82 -11.91
N ARG A 119 18.60 4.38 -10.66
CA ARG A 119 17.63 3.45 -10.10
C ARG A 119 16.78 4.15 -9.04
N PHE A 120 15.46 4.00 -9.18
CA PHE A 120 14.47 4.47 -8.23
C PHE A 120 13.77 3.26 -7.59
N TRP A 121 13.50 3.34 -6.32
CA TRP A 121 12.76 2.31 -5.61
C TRP A 121 11.62 2.93 -4.80
N SER A 122 10.38 2.58 -5.14
CA SER A 122 9.18 2.85 -4.35
C SER A 122 8.90 1.64 -3.46
N ALA A 123 9.26 1.73 -2.19
CA ALA A 123 9.08 0.66 -1.21
C ALA A 123 7.71 0.79 -0.55
N GLY A 124 6.78 -0.14 -0.85
CA GLY A 124 5.39 -0.03 -0.41
C GLY A 124 4.52 0.77 -1.37
N CYS A 125 4.75 0.60 -2.68
CA CYS A 125 4.13 1.40 -3.76
C CYS A 125 2.60 1.30 -3.85
N SER A 126 1.96 0.38 -3.12
CA SER A 126 0.51 0.14 -3.20
C SER A 126 0.05 -0.05 -4.65
N SER A 127 -0.89 0.75 -5.13
CA SER A 127 -1.39 0.73 -6.51
C SER A 127 -0.57 1.59 -7.50
N GLY A 128 0.63 2.04 -7.12
CA GLY A 128 1.62 2.61 -8.04
C GLY A 128 1.63 4.13 -8.16
N GLU A 129 0.72 4.85 -7.51
CA GLU A 129 0.60 6.31 -7.64
C GLU A 129 1.89 7.05 -7.29
N GLU A 130 2.66 6.56 -6.31
CA GLU A 130 3.94 7.16 -5.92
C GLU A 130 4.99 7.03 -7.03
N VAL A 131 5.19 5.84 -7.56
CA VAL A 131 6.18 5.61 -8.60
C VAL A 131 5.85 6.37 -9.88
N TYR A 132 4.56 6.48 -10.23
CA TYR A 132 4.15 7.29 -11.39
C TYR A 132 4.27 8.79 -11.12
N SER A 133 3.96 9.26 -9.90
CA SER A 133 4.19 10.66 -9.54
C SER A 133 5.67 11.04 -9.67
N LEU A 134 6.57 10.15 -9.25
CA LEU A 134 8.00 10.35 -9.41
C LEU A 134 8.41 10.36 -10.89
N ALA A 135 7.87 9.44 -11.69
CA ALA A 135 8.13 9.41 -13.13
C ALA A 135 7.63 10.68 -13.84
N PHE A 136 6.43 11.15 -13.52
CA PHE A 136 5.90 12.41 -14.07
C PHE A 136 6.78 13.60 -13.69
N THR A 137 7.23 13.68 -12.44
CA THR A 137 8.12 14.76 -11.99
C THR A 137 9.48 14.69 -12.70
N LEU A 138 10.02 13.49 -12.90
CA LEU A 138 11.28 13.27 -13.62
C LEU A 138 11.18 13.70 -15.09
N LEU A 139 10.14 13.27 -15.79
CA LEU A 139 9.95 13.53 -17.23
C LEU A 139 9.57 15.00 -17.49
N GLY A 140 8.83 15.63 -16.57
CA GLY A 140 8.39 17.03 -16.68
C GLY A 140 7.20 17.22 -17.61
N PRO A 141 6.71 18.47 -17.72
CA PRO A 141 5.46 18.78 -18.41
C PRO A 141 5.58 18.84 -19.94
N GLU A 142 6.79 18.99 -20.48
CA GLU A 142 6.96 19.10 -21.90
C GLU A 142 7.12 17.74 -22.56
N ARG A 143 6.18 17.39 -23.45
CA ARG A 143 6.09 16.05 -24.08
C ARG A 143 7.36 15.68 -24.86
N SER A 144 7.93 16.62 -25.62
CA SER A 144 9.12 16.33 -26.44
C SER A 144 10.34 16.01 -25.58
N THR A 145 10.55 16.80 -24.54
CA THR A 145 11.62 16.59 -23.54
C THR A 145 11.37 15.30 -22.76
N GLY A 146 10.13 15.06 -22.32
CA GLY A 146 9.76 13.84 -21.60
C GLY A 146 10.04 12.56 -22.41
N LEU A 147 9.72 12.54 -23.71
CA LEU A 147 10.01 11.42 -24.58
C LEU A 147 11.52 11.17 -24.76
N GLN A 148 12.33 12.22 -24.84
CA GLN A 148 13.79 12.09 -24.89
C GLN A 148 14.35 11.55 -23.56
N LEU A 149 13.82 12.01 -22.43
CA LEU A 149 14.23 11.54 -21.11
C LEU A 149 13.81 10.09 -20.87
N ALA A 150 12.66 9.66 -21.36
CA ALA A 150 12.21 8.28 -21.24
C ALA A 150 13.13 7.26 -21.95
N GLN A 151 14.01 7.72 -22.85
CA GLN A 151 15.01 6.88 -23.51
C GLN A 151 16.33 6.76 -22.71
N GLN A 152 16.46 7.54 -21.63
CA GLN A 152 17.65 7.46 -20.79
C GLN A 152 17.57 6.22 -19.86
N PRO A 153 18.71 5.77 -19.32
CA PRO A 153 18.78 4.56 -18.51
C PRO A 153 18.21 4.78 -17.09
N PHE A 154 16.91 5.09 -17.00
CA PHE A 154 16.16 5.13 -15.77
C PHE A 154 15.50 3.77 -15.51
N ALA A 155 15.68 3.24 -14.31
CA ALA A 155 15.07 1.99 -13.88
C ALA A 155 14.21 2.23 -12.61
N PHE A 156 12.96 1.81 -12.66
CA PHE A 156 12.04 1.92 -11.54
C PHE A 156 11.71 0.54 -10.98
N LEU A 157 11.92 0.37 -9.68
CA LEU A 157 11.43 -0.76 -8.91
C LEU A 157 10.26 -0.28 -8.04
N ALA A 158 9.14 -0.95 -8.15
CA ALA A 158 7.98 -0.77 -7.28
C ALA A 158 7.68 -2.08 -6.57
N SER A 159 7.63 -2.08 -5.24
CA SER A 159 7.37 -3.27 -4.45
C SER A 159 6.28 -3.02 -3.41
N GLY A 160 5.54 -4.06 -3.05
CA GLY A 160 4.45 -3.99 -2.08
C GLY A 160 4.07 -5.37 -1.57
N LEU A 161 3.25 -5.42 -0.53
CA LEU A 161 2.83 -6.65 0.15
C LEU A 161 1.59 -7.30 -0.46
N THR A 162 0.83 -6.56 -1.25
CA THR A 162 -0.51 -6.96 -1.71
C THR A 162 -0.54 -7.10 -3.22
N ASP A 163 -0.60 -8.33 -3.72
CA ASP A 163 -0.54 -8.64 -5.14
C ASP A 163 -1.64 -7.92 -5.94
N SER A 164 -2.88 -7.86 -5.44
CA SER A 164 -4.00 -7.23 -6.15
C SER A 164 -3.80 -5.73 -6.39
N VAL A 165 -3.17 -5.00 -5.46
CA VAL A 165 -2.87 -3.58 -5.68
C VAL A 165 -1.65 -3.39 -6.59
N LEU A 166 -0.68 -4.29 -6.54
CA LEU A 166 0.45 -4.30 -7.48
C LEU A 166 -0.01 -4.52 -8.92
N GLU A 167 -1.01 -5.38 -9.14
CA GLU A 167 -1.61 -5.58 -10.48
C GLU A 167 -2.27 -4.28 -10.99
N THR A 168 -2.94 -3.51 -10.13
CA THR A 168 -3.46 -2.18 -10.49
C THR A 168 -2.32 -1.27 -10.94
N GLY A 169 -1.23 -1.23 -10.17
CA GLY A 169 -0.04 -0.46 -10.52
C GLY A 169 0.59 -0.90 -11.85
N ARG A 170 0.67 -2.21 -12.12
CA ARG A 170 1.18 -2.74 -13.39
C ARG A 170 0.29 -2.39 -14.58
N ALA A 171 -1.03 -2.42 -14.39
CA ALA A 171 -1.98 -2.05 -15.43
C ALA A 171 -1.89 -0.56 -15.79
N ALA A 172 -1.45 0.29 -14.87
CA ALA A 172 -1.30 1.75 -15.04
C ALA A 172 -2.58 2.44 -15.54
N ILE A 173 -3.75 1.88 -15.21
CA ILE A 173 -5.07 2.39 -15.62
C ILE A 173 -5.77 2.95 -14.40
N TYR A 174 -5.97 4.26 -14.39
CA TYR A 174 -6.60 4.96 -13.27
C TYR A 174 -7.83 5.74 -13.73
N PRO A 175 -8.87 5.84 -12.90
CA PRO A 175 -10.02 6.68 -13.21
C PRO A 175 -9.58 8.15 -13.28
N LYS A 176 -10.18 8.92 -14.18
CA LYS A 176 -9.82 10.35 -14.38
C LYS A 176 -9.82 11.16 -13.08
N VAL A 177 -10.74 10.85 -12.15
CA VAL A 177 -10.82 11.52 -10.85
C VAL A 177 -9.57 11.30 -9.99
N ALA A 178 -8.87 10.18 -10.13
CA ALA A 178 -7.63 9.90 -9.39
C ALA A 178 -6.49 10.85 -9.78
N LEU A 179 -6.55 11.44 -10.97
CA LEU A 179 -5.54 12.39 -11.45
C LEU A 179 -5.74 13.82 -10.91
N ALA A 180 -6.79 14.07 -10.12
CA ALA A 180 -7.03 15.42 -9.57
C ALA A 180 -5.85 16.00 -8.79
N PRO A 181 -5.08 15.23 -7.99
CA PRO A 181 -3.90 15.75 -7.29
C PRO A 181 -2.67 15.98 -8.18
N VAL A 182 -2.64 15.44 -9.40
CA VAL A 182 -1.50 15.63 -10.33
C VAL A 182 -1.42 17.11 -10.70
N PRO A 183 -0.24 17.75 -10.64
CA PRO A 183 -0.07 19.14 -11.06
C PRO A 183 -0.60 19.39 -12.47
N ALA A 184 -1.32 20.50 -12.66
CA ALA A 184 -1.98 20.82 -13.94
C ALA A 184 -1.06 20.73 -15.19
N PRO A 185 0.20 21.21 -15.15
CA PRO A 185 1.11 21.09 -16.29
C PRO A 185 1.45 19.64 -16.68
N LEU A 186 1.32 18.69 -15.76
CA LEU A 186 1.65 17.26 -15.96
C LEU A 186 0.44 16.41 -16.37
N ARG A 187 -0.77 17.00 -16.45
CA ARG A 187 -2.01 16.29 -16.81
C ARG A 187 -2.33 16.30 -18.31
N ASN A 188 -1.57 17.02 -19.12
CA ASN A 188 -1.80 17.24 -20.57
C ASN A 188 -1.09 16.20 -21.44
#